data_2560caf777188676a7a314982c1f8f5c
#
_entry.id   2560caf777188676a7a314982c1f8f5c
#
_cell.length_a   1.000
_cell.length_b   1.000
_cell.length_c   1.000
_cell.angle_alpha   90.00
_cell.angle_beta   90.00
_cell.angle_gamma   90.00
#
_symmetry.space_group_name_H-M   'P 1'
#
loop_
_entity.id
_entity.type
_entity.pdbx_description
1 polymer ?
#
loop_
_entity_poly.entity_id
_entity_poly.type
_entity_poly.pdbx_seq_one_letter_code
_entity_poly.pdbx_strand_id
1 'polypeptide(L)'
;MRKIENFAQISDLLNAQLKKGVITNNFLRGDDYTREIENGLYIHETGGALLLFRERGDHLVMTFYLHPNAVLSLPETDRPVVTELSCRAKDAEVMANAAEQFCSLGFREVLRRTRRTRKPEAFPVETTAVPAKPEDFEDISRFLSEHFSALTGCLPTADDLRENLANGHTVITWDEQGVSGVLHFAFSRVSTEIRHLAVRADCRGRGLAGELLTAYLSVTDGAKSQVWARTGNAPAEHFYEQHGYRPDGWTSAVLQYN
;
A
#
# COMPACT_ATOMS: atom_id res chain seq x y z
N MET A 1 11.27 -15.99 15.28
CA MET A 1 9.84 -15.60 15.13
C MET A 1 8.93 -16.70 15.65
N ARG A 2 7.75 -16.33 16.20
CA ARG A 2 6.69 -17.28 16.61
C ARG A 2 5.50 -17.12 15.65
N LYS A 3 5.05 -18.22 15.04
CA LYS A 3 3.87 -18.25 14.18
C LYS A 3 2.61 -18.06 15.02
N ILE A 4 1.64 -17.33 14.48
CA ILE A 4 0.32 -17.12 15.07
C ILE A 4 -0.67 -17.99 14.31
N GLU A 5 -1.43 -18.81 15.04
CA GLU A 5 -2.40 -19.75 14.49
C GLU A 5 -3.86 -19.29 14.69
N ASN A 6 -4.09 -18.41 15.66
CA ASN A 6 -5.40 -17.82 15.91
C ASN A 6 -5.28 -16.48 16.63
N PHE A 7 -6.33 -15.66 16.55
CA PHE A 7 -6.34 -14.31 17.10
C PHE A 7 -6.18 -14.25 18.63
N ALA A 8 -6.64 -15.27 19.36
CA ALA A 8 -6.53 -15.32 20.82
C ALA A 8 -5.06 -15.32 21.29
N GLN A 9 -4.14 -15.86 20.49
CA GLN A 9 -2.70 -15.88 20.80
C GLN A 9 -2.03 -14.50 20.77
N ILE A 10 -2.66 -13.50 20.15
CA ILE A 10 -2.07 -12.17 19.94
C ILE A 10 -2.92 -11.03 20.52
N SER A 11 -4.20 -11.25 20.81
CA SER A 11 -5.12 -10.21 21.26
C SER A 11 -4.63 -9.44 22.49
N ASP A 12 -4.14 -10.12 23.49
CA ASP A 12 -3.63 -9.50 24.73
C ASP A 12 -2.33 -8.73 24.48
N LEU A 13 -1.47 -9.25 23.61
CA LEU A 13 -0.24 -8.55 23.21
C LEU A 13 -0.55 -7.25 22.47
N LEU A 14 -1.52 -7.27 21.54
CA LEU A 14 -1.96 -6.08 20.83
C LEU A 14 -2.59 -5.04 21.76
N ASN A 15 -3.45 -5.48 22.68
CA ASN A 15 -4.07 -4.61 23.68
C ASN A 15 -3.02 -3.97 24.59
N ALA A 16 -1.97 -4.70 24.95
CA ALA A 16 -0.86 -4.19 25.74
C ALA A 16 -0.05 -3.09 25.04
N GLN A 17 -0.14 -2.99 23.70
CA GLN A 17 0.54 -1.93 22.92
C GLN A 17 -0.25 -0.61 22.89
N LEU A 18 -1.53 -0.59 23.25
CA LEU A 18 -2.39 0.61 23.20
C LEU A 18 -2.07 1.58 24.33
N LYS A 19 -0.84 2.10 24.35
CA LYS A 19 -0.34 3.01 25.39
C LYS A 19 0.11 4.33 24.75
N LYS A 20 0.04 5.41 25.55
CA LYS A 20 0.54 6.73 25.14
C LYS A 20 2.04 6.66 24.85
N GLY A 21 2.46 7.23 23.72
CA GLY A 21 3.86 7.31 23.30
C GLY A 21 4.35 6.11 22.49
N VAL A 22 3.52 5.09 22.30
CA VAL A 22 3.85 3.98 21.39
C VAL A 22 3.74 4.45 19.94
N ILE A 23 4.79 4.20 19.16
CA ILE A 23 4.84 4.45 17.73
C ILE A 23 4.47 3.16 17.01
N THR A 24 3.60 3.24 16.01
CA THR A 24 3.20 2.07 15.23
C THR A 24 2.88 2.42 13.79
N ASN A 25 3.16 1.49 12.89
CA ASN A 25 2.66 1.46 11.51
C ASN A 25 1.64 0.32 11.30
N ASN A 26 1.17 -0.30 12.37
CA ASN A 26 0.19 -1.37 12.27
C ASN A 26 -1.23 -0.79 12.30
N PHE A 27 -1.95 -0.95 11.19
CA PHE A 27 -3.34 -0.50 11.02
C PHE A 27 -4.33 -1.66 10.85
N LEU A 28 -3.87 -2.90 11.01
CA LEU A 28 -4.74 -4.10 10.97
C LEU A 28 -5.80 -4.04 12.05
N ARG A 29 -7.00 -4.51 11.72
CA ARG A 29 -8.15 -4.56 12.62
C ARG A 29 -8.83 -5.92 12.52
N GLY A 30 -9.46 -6.35 13.58
CA GLY A 30 -10.39 -7.49 13.65
C GLY A 30 -10.19 -8.54 12.55
N ASP A 31 -11.05 -8.50 11.54
CA ASP A 31 -11.06 -9.46 10.44
C ASP A 31 -9.78 -9.49 9.60
N ASP A 32 -9.03 -8.36 9.53
CA ASP A 32 -7.74 -8.35 8.83
C ASP A 32 -6.76 -9.36 9.46
N TYR A 33 -6.77 -9.50 10.80
CA TYR A 33 -5.90 -10.46 11.47
C TYR A 33 -6.24 -11.90 11.12
N THR A 34 -7.51 -12.25 10.96
CA THR A 34 -7.92 -13.60 10.56
C THR A 34 -7.30 -13.97 9.22
N ARG A 35 -7.44 -13.11 8.23
CA ARG A 35 -6.86 -13.28 6.90
C ARG A 35 -5.32 -13.35 6.95
N GLU A 36 -4.67 -12.48 7.71
CA GLU A 36 -3.21 -12.48 7.80
C GLU A 36 -2.66 -13.70 8.55
N ILE A 37 -3.39 -14.24 9.52
CA ILE A 37 -3.04 -15.48 10.21
C ILE A 37 -3.10 -16.67 9.24
N GLU A 38 -4.14 -16.76 8.43
CA GLU A 38 -4.27 -17.79 7.39
C GLU A 38 -3.13 -17.72 6.35
N ASN A 39 -2.73 -16.51 5.97
CA ASN A 39 -1.66 -16.25 5.01
C ASN A 39 -0.24 -16.34 5.61
N GLY A 40 -0.09 -16.51 6.91
CA GLY A 40 1.20 -16.59 7.59
C GLY A 40 1.57 -15.30 8.34
N LEU A 41 1.08 -15.20 9.57
CA LEU A 41 1.44 -14.14 10.51
C LEU A 41 2.41 -14.67 11.57
N TYR A 42 3.51 -13.94 11.77
CA TYR A 42 4.50 -14.22 12.81
C TYR A 42 4.71 -13.00 13.68
N ILE A 43 5.13 -13.22 14.92
CA ILE A 43 5.53 -12.15 15.83
C ILE A 43 6.94 -12.36 16.36
N HIS A 44 7.57 -11.25 16.72
CA HIS A 44 8.81 -11.20 17.46
C HIS A 44 8.72 -10.10 18.53
N GLU A 45 8.88 -10.47 19.78
CA GLU A 45 8.92 -9.56 20.91
C GLU A 45 10.38 -9.28 21.29
N THR A 46 10.71 -8.03 21.49
CA THR A 46 12.04 -7.57 21.89
C THR A 46 11.89 -6.44 22.89
N GLY A 47 12.96 -5.96 23.50
CA GLY A 47 12.96 -5.03 24.61
C GLY A 47 12.11 -3.76 24.41
N GLY A 48 10.79 -3.86 24.62
CA GLY A 48 9.84 -2.77 24.45
C GLY A 48 9.30 -2.61 23.02
N ALA A 49 9.44 -3.61 22.15
CA ALA A 49 8.83 -3.63 20.83
C ALA A 49 8.10 -4.94 20.55
N LEU A 50 7.03 -4.85 19.76
CA LEU A 50 6.35 -5.98 19.16
C LEU A 50 6.41 -5.81 17.64
N LEU A 51 7.05 -6.76 16.96
CA LEU A 51 7.17 -6.81 15.51
C LEU A 51 6.25 -7.90 14.97
N LEU A 52 5.45 -7.57 13.96
CA LEU A 52 4.56 -8.50 13.28
C LEU A 52 5.05 -8.67 11.83
N PHE A 53 5.21 -9.90 11.40
CA PHE A 53 5.69 -10.23 10.04
C PHE A 53 4.60 -11.00 9.31
N ARG A 54 4.24 -10.51 8.13
CA ARG A 54 3.25 -11.09 7.22
C ARG A 54 3.95 -11.64 5.99
N GLU A 55 3.65 -12.87 5.61
CA GLU A 55 4.20 -13.46 4.40
C GLU A 55 3.62 -12.82 3.13
N ARG A 56 4.48 -12.52 2.17
CA ARG A 56 4.12 -12.01 0.84
C ARG A 56 5.05 -12.64 -0.21
N GLY A 57 4.76 -13.89 -0.56
CA GLY A 57 5.58 -14.66 -1.48
C GLY A 57 7.00 -14.84 -0.96
N ASP A 58 7.96 -14.17 -1.59
CA ASP A 58 9.39 -14.29 -1.31
C ASP A 58 9.91 -13.33 -0.22
N HIS A 59 9.08 -12.48 0.36
CA HIS A 59 9.46 -11.50 1.36
C HIS A 59 8.49 -11.44 2.54
N LEU A 60 8.88 -10.67 3.57
CA LEU A 60 8.07 -10.38 4.75
C LEU A 60 7.73 -8.90 4.79
N VAL A 61 6.46 -8.58 5.03
CA VAL A 61 6.02 -7.23 5.35
C VAL A 61 5.94 -7.09 6.86
N MET A 62 6.75 -6.20 7.43
CA MET A 62 6.82 -5.98 8.87
C MET A 62 5.97 -4.77 9.27
N THR A 63 5.14 -4.96 10.27
CA THR A 63 4.54 -3.88 11.06
C THR A 63 5.00 -3.96 12.50
N PHE A 64 4.92 -2.85 13.23
CA PHE A 64 5.53 -2.79 14.56
C PHE A 64 4.74 -1.94 15.53
N TYR A 65 5.02 -2.16 16.81
CA TYR A 65 4.73 -1.28 17.94
C TYR A 65 6.06 -1.04 18.68
N LEU A 66 6.44 0.24 18.83
CA LEU A 66 7.65 0.64 19.53
C LEU A 66 7.28 1.48 20.75
N HIS A 67 7.59 0.98 21.95
CA HIS A 67 7.51 1.77 23.17
C HIS A 67 8.64 2.79 23.23
N PRO A 68 8.51 3.88 24.00
CA PRO A 68 9.63 4.76 24.31
C PRO A 68 10.81 3.95 24.84
N ASN A 69 12.00 4.20 24.33
CA ASN A 69 13.26 3.50 24.68
C ASN A 69 13.26 1.99 24.32
N ALA A 70 12.48 1.56 23.34
CA ALA A 70 12.54 0.19 22.84
C ALA A 70 13.97 -0.15 22.37
N VAL A 71 14.44 -1.35 22.72
CA VAL A 71 15.67 -1.92 22.18
C VAL A 71 15.29 -2.92 21.12
N LEU A 72 15.53 -2.55 19.86
CA LEU A 72 15.15 -3.34 18.70
C LEU A 72 16.18 -4.45 18.44
N SER A 73 15.68 -5.63 18.12
CA SER A 73 16.42 -6.69 17.46
C SER A 73 15.53 -7.35 16.40
N LEU A 74 16.14 -7.90 15.35
CA LEU A 74 15.45 -8.66 14.34
C LEU A 74 15.60 -10.16 14.60
N PRO A 75 14.57 -10.94 14.31
CA PRO A 75 14.72 -12.40 14.26
C PRO A 75 15.58 -12.79 13.06
N GLU A 76 16.26 -13.90 13.13
CA GLU A 76 16.94 -14.48 11.98
C GLU A 76 15.91 -14.82 10.89
N THR A 77 16.19 -14.41 9.65
CA THR A 77 15.41 -14.67 8.46
C THR A 77 16.31 -14.64 7.23
N ASP A 78 16.05 -15.51 6.28
CA ASP A 78 16.66 -15.58 4.95
C ASP A 78 15.88 -14.79 3.88
N ARG A 79 14.71 -14.26 4.27
CA ARG A 79 13.84 -13.49 3.38
C ARG A 79 14.01 -11.99 3.58
N PRO A 80 13.93 -11.19 2.51
CA PRO A 80 13.87 -9.74 2.64
C PRO A 80 12.71 -9.29 3.54
N VAL A 81 12.94 -8.27 4.33
CA VAL A 81 11.91 -7.65 5.18
C VAL A 81 11.65 -6.23 4.72
N VAL A 82 10.40 -5.87 4.50
CA VAL A 82 9.96 -4.53 4.11
C VAL A 82 9.07 -3.95 5.20
N THR A 83 9.31 -2.69 5.57
CA THR A 83 8.42 -1.93 6.45
C THR A 83 8.20 -0.53 5.91
N GLU A 84 7.03 0.06 6.14
CA GLU A 84 6.71 1.40 5.69
C GLU A 84 6.35 2.28 6.89
N LEU A 85 7.07 3.38 7.04
CA LEU A 85 6.84 4.38 8.08
C LEU A 85 6.11 5.57 7.44
N SER A 86 4.90 5.86 7.90
CA SER A 86 4.12 7.00 7.41
C SER A 86 3.80 7.97 8.52
N CYS A 87 3.92 9.27 8.25
CA CYS A 87 3.64 10.33 9.22
C CYS A 87 3.13 11.62 8.56
N ARG A 88 2.55 12.45 9.39
CA ARG A 88 2.36 13.88 9.04
C ARG A 88 3.62 14.67 9.37
N ALA A 89 3.75 15.83 8.73
CA ALA A 89 4.90 16.72 8.94
C ALA A 89 5.18 17.04 10.43
N LYS A 90 4.14 17.17 11.26
CA LYS A 90 4.27 17.42 12.71
C LYS A 90 4.91 16.26 13.49
N ASP A 91 4.85 15.04 12.96
CA ASP A 91 5.36 13.81 13.59
C ASP A 91 6.65 13.33 12.90
N ALA A 92 7.23 14.15 12.00
CA ALA A 92 8.36 13.75 11.14
C ALA A 92 9.62 13.39 11.95
N GLU A 93 9.92 14.11 13.02
CA GLU A 93 11.08 13.84 13.89
C GLU A 93 10.95 12.49 14.61
N VAL A 94 9.77 12.19 15.14
CA VAL A 94 9.50 10.91 15.80
C VAL A 94 9.66 9.73 14.85
N MET A 95 9.19 9.90 13.60
CA MET A 95 9.32 8.85 12.58
C MET A 95 10.73 8.75 12.02
N ALA A 96 11.48 9.85 11.94
CA ALA A 96 12.90 9.83 11.58
C ALA A 96 13.70 9.03 12.60
N ASN A 97 13.49 9.28 13.89
CA ASN A 97 14.15 8.52 14.97
C ASN A 97 13.83 7.02 14.92
N ALA A 98 12.57 6.65 14.59
CA ALA A 98 12.21 5.25 14.39
C ALA A 98 12.92 4.65 13.16
N ALA A 99 13.00 5.41 12.05
CA ALA A 99 13.71 4.99 10.85
C ALA A 99 15.21 4.78 11.12
N GLU A 100 15.85 5.66 11.88
CA GLU A 100 17.26 5.52 12.28
C GLU A 100 17.51 4.25 13.09
N GLN A 101 16.61 3.88 14.01
CA GLN A 101 16.70 2.63 14.74
C GLN A 101 16.66 1.42 13.79
N PHE A 102 15.75 1.39 12.81
CA PHE A 102 15.75 0.32 11.82
C PHE A 102 16.99 0.35 10.92
N CYS A 103 17.46 1.53 10.52
CA CYS A 103 18.69 1.65 9.73
C CYS A 103 19.93 1.12 10.50
N SER A 104 19.99 1.31 11.81
CA SER A 104 21.09 0.76 12.65
C SER A 104 21.08 -0.78 12.69
N LEU A 105 19.94 -1.41 12.39
CA LEU A 105 19.80 -2.87 12.25
C LEU A 105 20.07 -3.37 10.82
N GLY A 106 20.40 -2.47 9.88
CA GLY A 106 20.73 -2.84 8.50
C GLY A 106 19.62 -2.55 7.47
N PHE A 107 18.49 -1.97 7.88
CA PHE A 107 17.50 -1.49 6.90
C PHE A 107 18.05 -0.32 6.09
N ARG A 108 17.56 -0.18 4.86
CA ARG A 108 17.84 0.97 3.99
C ARG A 108 16.55 1.54 3.45
N GLU A 109 16.45 2.87 3.38
CA GLU A 109 15.33 3.52 2.67
C GLU A 109 15.46 3.25 1.17
N VAL A 110 14.43 2.64 0.59
CA VAL A 110 14.40 2.26 -0.84
C VAL A 110 13.35 3.04 -1.63
N LEU A 111 12.38 3.65 -0.94
CA LEU A 111 11.31 4.39 -1.60
C LEU A 111 10.71 5.42 -0.63
N ARG A 112 10.41 6.60 -1.15
CA ARG A 112 9.64 7.64 -0.44
C ARG A 112 8.39 7.99 -1.23
N ARG A 113 7.27 8.20 -0.52
CA ARG A 113 6.00 8.60 -1.13
C ARG A 113 5.44 9.84 -0.44
N THR A 114 4.68 10.62 -1.19
CA THR A 114 3.85 11.72 -0.70
C THR A 114 2.39 11.38 -0.96
N ARG A 115 1.56 11.51 0.07
CA ARG A 115 0.12 11.33 -0.10
C ARG A 115 -0.48 12.58 -0.72
N ARG A 116 -1.33 12.36 -1.71
CA ARG A 116 -2.11 13.40 -2.37
C ARG A 116 -3.58 13.07 -2.25
N THR A 117 -4.41 14.06 -2.05
CA THR A 117 -5.86 13.91 -1.90
C THR A 117 -6.59 14.79 -2.88
N ARG A 118 -7.74 14.29 -3.38
CA ARG A 118 -8.72 15.01 -4.19
C ARG A 118 -10.03 15.08 -3.42
N LYS A 119 -10.60 16.28 -3.35
CA LYS A 119 -11.95 16.47 -2.81
C LYS A 119 -12.99 16.01 -3.84
N PRO A 120 -14.23 15.71 -3.41
CA PRO A 120 -15.33 15.52 -4.34
C PRO A 120 -15.50 16.77 -5.21
N GLU A 121 -15.35 16.60 -6.53
CA GLU A 121 -15.47 17.66 -7.53
C GLU A 121 -16.03 17.05 -8.82
N ALA A 122 -16.64 17.88 -9.65
CA ALA A 122 -17.06 17.46 -10.99
C ALA A 122 -15.87 16.93 -11.80
N PHE A 123 -16.11 15.94 -12.62
CA PHE A 123 -15.12 15.28 -13.48
C PHE A 123 -15.72 14.96 -14.84
N PRO A 124 -14.91 14.78 -15.89
CA PRO A 124 -15.39 14.27 -17.18
C PRO A 124 -16.04 12.89 -16.99
N VAL A 125 -17.10 12.61 -17.74
CA VAL A 125 -17.82 11.33 -17.65
C VAL A 125 -17.47 10.42 -18.83
N GLU A 126 -17.11 11.00 -19.97
CA GLU A 126 -16.76 10.23 -21.15
C GLU A 126 -15.38 9.61 -21.01
N THR A 127 -15.29 8.30 -21.19
CA THR A 127 -14.05 7.52 -21.11
C THR A 127 -14.16 6.23 -21.92
N THR A 128 -13.05 5.78 -22.46
CA THR A 128 -12.92 4.48 -23.12
C THR A 128 -12.50 3.38 -22.16
N ALA A 129 -12.04 3.73 -20.95
CA ALA A 129 -11.69 2.76 -19.91
C ALA A 129 -12.97 2.14 -19.33
N VAL A 130 -12.90 0.85 -19.02
CA VAL A 130 -14.04 0.06 -18.54
C VAL A 130 -13.71 -0.63 -17.21
N PRO A 131 -14.72 -0.93 -16.38
CA PRO A 131 -14.52 -1.82 -15.24
C PRO A 131 -13.99 -3.18 -15.69
N ALA A 132 -12.96 -3.64 -15.02
CA ALA A 132 -12.41 -4.98 -15.24
C ALA A 132 -13.37 -6.05 -14.73
N LYS A 133 -13.31 -7.23 -15.34
CA LYS A 133 -14.14 -8.38 -14.99
C LYS A 133 -13.31 -9.50 -14.35
N PRO A 134 -13.95 -10.47 -13.67
CA PRO A 134 -13.23 -11.60 -13.09
C PRO A 134 -12.37 -12.40 -14.09
N GLU A 135 -12.79 -12.51 -15.35
CA GLU A 135 -12.04 -13.19 -16.42
C GLU A 135 -10.73 -12.48 -16.80
N ASP A 136 -10.57 -11.20 -16.48
CA ASP A 136 -9.37 -10.41 -16.77
C ASP A 136 -8.24 -10.65 -15.75
N PHE A 137 -8.45 -11.53 -14.77
CA PHE A 137 -7.53 -11.76 -13.63
C PHE A 137 -6.09 -12.02 -14.06
N GLU A 138 -5.87 -12.94 -14.99
CA GLU A 138 -4.51 -13.35 -15.39
C GLU A 138 -3.76 -12.20 -16.08
N ASP A 139 -4.44 -11.46 -16.95
CA ASP A 139 -3.83 -10.34 -17.67
C ASP A 139 -3.52 -9.17 -16.72
N ILE A 140 -4.43 -8.86 -15.79
CA ILE A 140 -4.22 -7.79 -14.80
C ILE A 140 -3.13 -8.20 -13.80
N SER A 141 -3.11 -9.45 -13.32
CA SER A 141 -2.08 -9.94 -12.42
C SER A 141 -0.69 -9.83 -13.05
N ARG A 142 -0.55 -10.25 -14.30
CA ARG A 142 0.68 -10.11 -15.08
C ARG A 142 1.07 -8.64 -15.24
N PHE A 143 0.12 -7.79 -15.67
CA PHE A 143 0.35 -6.36 -15.85
C PHE A 143 0.86 -5.70 -14.57
N LEU A 144 0.23 -5.97 -13.43
CA LEU A 144 0.65 -5.41 -12.14
C LEU A 144 2.07 -5.87 -11.76
N SER A 145 2.38 -7.16 -11.95
CA SER A 145 3.71 -7.70 -11.62
C SER A 145 4.84 -7.17 -12.52
N GLU A 146 4.53 -6.81 -13.78
CA GLU A 146 5.48 -6.20 -14.70
C GLU A 146 5.74 -4.71 -14.42
N HIS A 147 4.76 -3.99 -13.85
CA HIS A 147 4.82 -2.54 -13.68
C HIS A 147 5.15 -2.09 -12.26
N PHE A 148 5.01 -2.98 -11.27
CA PHE A 148 5.25 -2.65 -9.87
C PHE A 148 6.19 -3.66 -9.21
N SER A 149 7.05 -3.17 -8.32
CA SER A 149 7.95 -4.02 -7.55
C SER A 149 7.17 -4.93 -6.58
N ALA A 150 7.48 -6.20 -6.55
CA ALA A 150 6.90 -7.13 -5.57
C ALA A 150 7.15 -6.68 -4.12
N LEU A 151 8.36 -6.15 -3.83
CA LEU A 151 8.77 -5.74 -2.49
C LEU A 151 8.10 -4.43 -2.03
N THR A 152 7.98 -3.45 -2.92
CA THR A 152 7.56 -2.10 -2.52
C THR A 152 6.24 -1.65 -3.14
N GLY A 153 5.72 -2.41 -4.09
CA GLY A 153 4.49 -2.07 -4.82
C GLY A 153 3.20 -2.32 -4.04
N CYS A 154 3.26 -3.04 -2.93
CA CYS A 154 2.07 -3.47 -2.18
C CYS A 154 1.05 -4.18 -3.08
N LEU A 155 1.55 -5.09 -3.93
CA LEU A 155 0.71 -5.86 -4.85
C LEU A 155 -0.35 -6.67 -4.07
N PRO A 156 -1.59 -6.77 -4.59
CA PRO A 156 -2.61 -7.62 -4.01
C PRO A 156 -2.21 -9.09 -4.10
N THR A 157 -2.62 -9.89 -3.12
CA THR A 157 -2.57 -11.34 -3.26
C THR A 157 -3.52 -11.80 -4.38
N ALA A 158 -3.39 -13.05 -4.83
CA ALA A 158 -4.28 -13.58 -5.85
C ALA A 158 -5.76 -13.50 -5.41
N ASP A 159 -6.03 -13.80 -4.14
CA ASP A 159 -7.39 -13.77 -3.60
C ASP A 159 -7.91 -12.34 -3.42
N ASP A 160 -7.06 -11.41 -2.94
CA ASP A 160 -7.40 -9.99 -2.88
C ASP A 160 -7.72 -9.43 -4.28
N LEU A 161 -6.94 -9.81 -5.30
CA LEU A 161 -7.19 -9.36 -6.67
C LEU A 161 -8.51 -9.92 -7.22
N ARG A 162 -8.80 -11.21 -7.00
CA ARG A 162 -10.10 -11.81 -7.40
C ARG A 162 -11.28 -11.13 -6.73
N GLU A 163 -11.18 -10.88 -5.42
CA GLU A 163 -12.20 -10.13 -4.68
C GLU A 163 -12.38 -8.71 -5.21
N ASN A 164 -11.28 -8.01 -5.50
CA ASN A 164 -11.33 -6.66 -6.05
C ASN A 164 -11.96 -6.61 -7.44
N LEU A 165 -11.69 -7.58 -8.30
CA LEU A 165 -12.32 -7.70 -9.61
C LEU A 165 -13.82 -7.99 -9.49
N ALA A 166 -14.21 -8.92 -8.63
CA ALA A 166 -15.62 -9.23 -8.40
C ALA A 166 -16.42 -8.02 -7.86
N ASN A 167 -15.76 -7.15 -7.08
CA ASN A 167 -16.35 -5.93 -6.52
C ASN A 167 -16.21 -4.69 -7.43
N GLY A 168 -15.64 -4.82 -8.63
CA GLY A 168 -15.47 -3.70 -9.57
C GLY A 168 -14.42 -2.67 -9.13
N HIS A 169 -13.43 -3.06 -8.31
CA HIS A 169 -12.40 -2.18 -7.78
C HIS A 169 -11.18 -2.03 -8.72
N THR A 170 -11.36 -2.32 -9.98
CA THR A 170 -10.32 -2.17 -11.01
C THR A 170 -10.96 -1.69 -12.32
N VAL A 171 -10.31 -0.72 -12.96
CA VAL A 171 -10.67 -0.27 -14.30
C VAL A 171 -9.47 -0.44 -15.22
N ILE A 172 -9.74 -0.72 -16.49
CA ILE A 172 -8.70 -1.07 -17.48
C ILE A 172 -8.96 -0.39 -18.82
N THR A 173 -7.88 -0.28 -19.60
CA THR A 173 -7.90 0.01 -21.04
C THR A 173 -7.26 -1.15 -21.81
N TRP A 174 -7.74 -1.37 -23.04
CA TRP A 174 -7.29 -2.43 -23.93
C TRP A 174 -6.82 -1.87 -25.27
N ASP A 175 -5.93 -2.61 -25.92
CA ASP A 175 -5.63 -2.49 -27.34
C ASP A 175 -5.48 -3.89 -27.97
N GLU A 176 -5.03 -3.97 -29.20
CA GLU A 176 -4.85 -5.25 -29.92
C GLU A 176 -3.82 -6.20 -29.25
N GLN A 177 -2.97 -5.69 -28.39
CA GLN A 177 -1.94 -6.44 -27.66
C GLN A 177 -2.39 -6.86 -26.25
N GLY A 178 -3.60 -6.50 -25.82
CA GLY A 178 -4.14 -6.81 -24.51
C GLY A 178 -4.30 -5.60 -23.60
N VAL A 179 -4.14 -5.78 -22.28
CA VAL A 179 -4.27 -4.69 -21.30
C VAL A 179 -3.21 -3.61 -21.56
N SER A 180 -3.65 -2.41 -21.86
CA SER A 180 -2.80 -1.25 -22.12
C SER A 180 -2.62 -0.33 -20.90
N GLY A 181 -3.56 -0.43 -19.93
CA GLY A 181 -3.48 0.31 -18.68
C GLY A 181 -4.40 -0.25 -17.61
N VAL A 182 -4.01 -0.07 -16.36
CA VAL A 182 -4.75 -0.54 -15.17
C VAL A 182 -4.80 0.57 -14.13
N LEU A 183 -5.97 0.78 -13.53
CA LEU A 183 -6.13 1.50 -12.28
C LEU A 183 -6.88 0.59 -11.30
N HIS A 184 -6.17 0.17 -10.26
CA HIS A 184 -6.70 -0.61 -9.14
C HIS A 184 -6.84 0.29 -7.91
N PHE A 185 -7.96 0.16 -7.19
CA PHE A 185 -8.28 1.01 -6.05
C PHE A 185 -8.98 0.24 -4.94
N ALA A 186 -9.05 0.86 -3.77
CA ALA A 186 -9.75 0.32 -2.60
C ALA A 186 -10.68 1.37 -2.00
N PHE A 187 -11.76 0.91 -1.37
CA PHE A 187 -12.63 1.76 -0.56
C PHE A 187 -12.17 1.79 0.91
N SER A 188 -12.29 2.95 1.51
CA SER A 188 -12.30 3.12 2.96
C SER A 188 -13.67 3.63 3.39
N ARG A 189 -13.90 3.80 4.70
CA ARG A 189 -15.20 4.31 5.20
C ARG A 189 -15.56 5.72 4.70
N VAL A 190 -14.57 6.52 4.33
CA VAL A 190 -14.74 7.96 4.06
C VAL A 190 -14.08 8.43 2.77
N SER A 191 -13.40 7.55 2.07
CA SER A 191 -12.65 7.89 0.84
C SER A 191 -12.32 6.64 0.05
N THR A 192 -11.85 6.85 -1.16
CA THR A 192 -11.25 5.81 -1.99
C THR A 192 -9.74 6.03 -2.08
N GLU A 193 -8.98 4.99 -2.35
CA GLU A 193 -7.54 5.05 -2.50
C GLU A 193 -7.10 4.38 -3.79
N ILE A 194 -6.43 5.14 -4.67
CA ILE A 194 -5.74 4.57 -5.82
C ILE A 194 -4.51 3.83 -5.31
N ARG A 195 -4.52 2.50 -5.47
CA ARG A 195 -3.43 1.61 -5.10
C ARG A 195 -2.38 1.50 -6.20
N HIS A 196 -2.84 1.31 -7.43
CA HIS A 196 -2.00 1.16 -8.60
C HIS A 196 -2.60 1.93 -9.78
N LEU A 197 -1.78 2.67 -10.49
CA LEU A 197 -2.10 3.29 -11.77
C LEU A 197 -0.87 3.15 -12.66
N ALA A 198 -1.01 2.41 -13.73
CA ALA A 198 0.04 2.28 -14.73
C ALA A 198 -0.53 2.19 -16.14
N VAL A 199 0.27 2.65 -17.11
CA VAL A 199 0.01 2.54 -18.55
C VAL A 199 1.24 1.90 -19.18
N ARG A 200 1.05 0.90 -20.03
CA ARG A 200 2.09 0.22 -20.78
C ARG A 200 2.95 1.24 -21.53
N ALA A 201 4.27 1.02 -21.57
CA ALA A 201 5.23 2.02 -22.01
C ALA A 201 4.98 2.55 -23.45
N ASP A 202 4.62 1.66 -24.37
CA ASP A 202 4.31 1.95 -25.78
C ASP A 202 2.96 2.68 -25.97
N CYS A 203 2.11 2.70 -24.94
CA CYS A 203 0.80 3.34 -24.94
C CYS A 203 0.80 4.70 -24.21
N ARG A 204 1.93 5.11 -23.64
CA ARG A 204 2.05 6.40 -22.95
C ARG A 204 1.90 7.59 -23.93
N GLY A 205 1.52 8.74 -23.35
CA GLY A 205 1.30 9.96 -24.16
C GLY A 205 -0.02 10.00 -24.94
N ARG A 206 -0.85 8.95 -24.84
CA ARG A 206 -2.15 8.84 -25.55
C ARG A 206 -3.36 9.21 -24.68
N GLY A 207 -3.14 9.75 -23.47
CA GLY A 207 -4.23 10.14 -22.55
C GLY A 207 -4.82 8.99 -21.71
N LEU A 208 -4.36 7.74 -21.86
CA LEU A 208 -4.97 6.57 -21.20
C LEU A 208 -4.99 6.65 -19.66
N ALA A 209 -4.01 7.29 -19.03
CA ALA A 209 -4.04 7.51 -17.59
C ALA A 209 -5.22 8.41 -17.17
N GLY A 210 -5.56 9.41 -17.98
CA GLY A 210 -6.73 10.26 -17.80
C GLY A 210 -8.04 9.48 -17.98
N GLU A 211 -8.12 8.61 -19.00
CA GLU A 211 -9.25 7.72 -19.24
C GLU A 211 -9.50 6.79 -18.02
N LEU A 212 -8.45 6.16 -17.52
CA LEU A 212 -8.50 5.31 -16.33
C LEU A 212 -8.96 6.07 -15.09
N LEU A 213 -8.44 7.29 -14.89
CA LEU A 213 -8.85 8.13 -13.77
C LEU A 213 -10.31 8.57 -13.90
N THR A 214 -10.76 8.92 -15.09
CA THR A 214 -12.16 9.26 -15.36
C THR A 214 -13.09 8.09 -15.07
N ALA A 215 -12.76 6.88 -15.52
CA ALA A 215 -13.54 5.68 -15.23
C ALA A 215 -13.58 5.39 -13.71
N TYR A 216 -12.44 5.49 -13.04
CA TYR A 216 -12.38 5.34 -11.58
C TYR A 216 -13.26 6.36 -10.85
N LEU A 217 -13.21 7.64 -11.21
CA LEU A 217 -14.04 8.67 -10.61
C LEU A 217 -15.53 8.41 -10.88
N SER A 218 -15.88 7.88 -12.04
CA SER A 218 -17.25 7.47 -12.38
C SER A 218 -17.74 6.32 -11.50
N VAL A 219 -16.92 5.26 -11.34
CA VAL A 219 -17.25 4.10 -10.49
C VAL A 219 -17.39 4.51 -9.02
N THR A 220 -16.62 5.51 -8.58
CA THR A 220 -16.61 5.97 -7.18
C THR A 220 -17.52 7.18 -6.93
N ASP A 221 -18.33 7.58 -7.91
CA ASP A 221 -19.22 8.75 -7.86
C ASP A 221 -18.50 10.04 -7.42
N GLY A 222 -17.27 10.24 -7.92
CA GLY A 222 -16.43 11.38 -7.56
C GLY A 222 -16.10 11.50 -6.08
N ALA A 223 -16.18 10.43 -5.31
CA ALA A 223 -15.90 10.43 -3.89
C ALA A 223 -14.52 11.03 -3.56
N LYS A 224 -14.33 11.46 -2.33
CA LYS A 224 -13.01 11.85 -1.84
C LYS A 224 -12.00 10.73 -2.13
N SER A 225 -10.91 11.09 -2.76
CA SER A 225 -9.90 10.15 -3.24
C SER A 225 -8.52 10.49 -2.72
N GLN A 226 -7.68 9.48 -2.53
CA GLN A 226 -6.27 9.63 -2.17
C GLN A 226 -5.37 8.70 -2.98
N VAL A 227 -4.11 9.07 -3.06
CA VAL A 227 -3.05 8.27 -3.70
C VAL A 227 -1.71 8.51 -2.99
N TRP A 228 -0.90 7.47 -2.87
CA TRP A 228 0.48 7.56 -2.45
C TRP A 228 1.39 7.56 -3.69
N ALA A 229 1.83 8.74 -4.10
CA ALA A 229 2.71 8.91 -5.25
C ALA A 229 4.19 8.85 -4.82
N ARG A 230 5.03 8.16 -5.61
CA ARG A 230 6.49 8.15 -5.40
C ARG A 230 7.00 9.59 -5.48
N THR A 231 7.72 10.03 -4.45
CA THR A 231 8.34 11.35 -4.40
C THR A 231 9.43 11.47 -5.47
N GLY A 232 9.41 12.57 -6.21
CA GLY A 232 10.34 12.82 -7.32
C GLY A 232 9.94 12.15 -8.64
N ASN A 233 8.77 11.48 -8.71
CA ASN A 233 8.20 11.05 -9.98
C ASN A 233 7.43 12.21 -10.61
N ALA A 234 8.17 13.17 -11.23
CA ALA A 234 7.60 14.38 -11.78
C ALA A 234 6.43 14.15 -12.77
N PRO A 235 6.46 13.14 -13.68
CA PRO A 235 5.31 12.85 -14.53
C PRO A 235 4.04 12.48 -13.75
N ALA A 236 4.15 11.63 -12.73
CA ALA A 236 3.00 11.23 -11.92
C ALA A 236 2.52 12.38 -11.02
N GLU A 237 3.44 13.14 -10.43
CA GLU A 237 3.11 14.31 -9.61
C GLU A 237 2.34 15.35 -10.43
N HIS A 238 2.82 15.68 -11.62
CA HIS A 238 2.15 16.60 -12.54
C HIS A 238 0.76 16.07 -12.97
N PHE A 239 0.68 14.79 -13.33
CA PHE A 239 -0.58 14.14 -13.67
C PHE A 239 -1.63 14.30 -12.56
N TYR A 240 -1.28 13.94 -11.32
CA TYR A 240 -2.20 14.06 -10.20
C TYR A 240 -2.58 15.51 -9.90
N GLU A 241 -1.62 16.46 -10.03
CA GLU A 241 -1.90 17.89 -9.85
C GLU A 241 -2.89 18.45 -10.87
N GLN A 242 -2.76 18.06 -12.13
CA GLN A 242 -3.70 18.45 -13.19
C GLN A 242 -5.12 17.93 -12.93
N HIS A 243 -5.24 16.80 -12.23
CA HIS A 243 -6.53 16.17 -11.91
C HIS A 243 -7.05 16.49 -10.48
N GLY A 244 -6.59 17.61 -9.90
CA GLY A 244 -7.13 18.13 -8.64
C GLY A 244 -6.56 17.49 -7.38
N TYR A 245 -5.58 16.58 -7.48
CA TYR A 245 -4.91 16.01 -6.30
C TYR A 245 -3.87 16.98 -5.73
N ARG A 246 -3.87 17.17 -4.44
CA ARG A 246 -2.91 18.04 -3.74
C ARG A 246 -2.26 17.29 -2.57
N PRO A 247 -0.98 17.55 -2.27
CA PRO A 247 -0.34 17.03 -1.06
C PRO A 247 -1.14 17.42 0.18
N ASP A 248 -1.30 16.49 1.12
CA ASP A 248 -2.07 16.70 2.34
C ASP A 248 -1.21 16.66 3.62
N GLY A 249 0.10 16.72 3.44
CA GLY A 249 1.08 16.73 4.52
C GLY A 249 1.47 15.34 5.07
N TRP A 250 0.99 14.25 4.45
CA TRP A 250 1.46 12.91 4.77
C TRP A 250 2.59 12.47 3.84
N THR A 251 3.63 11.89 4.43
CA THR A 251 4.74 11.24 3.72
C THR A 251 4.94 9.84 4.24
N SER A 252 5.55 8.98 3.44
CA SER A 252 6.00 7.67 3.88
C SER A 252 7.40 7.36 3.37
N ALA A 253 8.14 6.57 4.15
CA ALA A 253 9.42 5.98 3.80
C ALA A 253 9.31 4.46 3.86
N VAL A 254 9.65 3.78 2.77
CA VAL A 254 9.73 2.31 2.74
C VAL A 254 11.16 1.91 3.02
N LEU A 255 11.35 1.11 4.06
CA LEU A 255 12.63 0.56 4.47
C LEU A 255 12.67 -0.91 4.11
N GLN A 256 13.83 -1.38 3.65
CA GLN A 256 14.08 -2.77 3.30
C GLN A 256 15.33 -3.27 4.03
N TYR A 257 15.23 -4.49 4.55
CA TYR A 257 16.32 -5.31 5.08
C TYR A 257 16.46 -6.56 4.19
N ASN A 258 17.69 -6.93 3.85
CA ASN A 258 18.02 -8.11 3.03
C ASN A 258 18.70 -9.18 3.88
#